data_5c694f73e8e3d3292742969376b70184
#
_entry.id   5c694f73e8e3d3292742969376b70184
#
_cell.length_a   1.000
_cell.length_b   1.000
_cell.length_c   1.000
_cell.angle_alpha   90.00
_cell.angle_beta   90.00
_cell.angle_gamma   90.00
#
_symmetry.space_group_name_H-M   'P 1'
#
loop_
_entity.id
_entity.type
_entity.pdbx_description
1 polymer ?
#
loop_
_entity_poly.entity_id
_entity_poly.type
_entity_poly.pdbx_seq_one_letter_code
_entity_poly.pdbx_strand_id
1 'polypeptide(L)'
;MQSNNTLDGTNTTADGADISALDSRPQKAAVKSDLRSLSSEQILELVASLGQPKFRAKQIEEWIWSKGATSFDQMSNLPKTLREELSKQVSLAGAEQIVRQVSEDGSRKYLLRYPDGTSVECVGMPTGNKLSVCASTQAGCAMGCAFCATGAAGLTRSLSASEIYEQVMHVRDDFDARVTSVVLMGQGEPFMNYDATLAAMRRLNSPDGAGIGARHITVSTCGVIPMIKRFASEPEQFTLAVSLHSAVQKTRDALMPGVRKYSLIHLYDIMGEYVDKTGRRPTYEYALIKGVNDSDNELGALRDFCRGTLCHVNIIQLNEIEGSKFHPTSPARAQEFVNSLNSVGVEATIRLSRGSDIDAACGQLFQKRNVR
;
A
#
# COMPACT_ATOMS: atom_id res chain seq x y z
N MET A 1 15.19 19.32 -70.83
CA MET A 1 13.90 19.64 -71.43
C MET A 1 13.02 20.00 -70.23
N GLN A 2 12.99 21.30 -69.83
CA GLN A 2 12.04 22.31 -70.18
C GLN A 2 10.58 21.80 -70.09
N SER A 3 9.71 22.35 -69.30
CA SER A 3 9.30 23.74 -69.28
C SER A 3 8.52 24.10 -68.02
N ASN A 4 8.73 25.37 -67.62
CA ASN A 4 7.87 26.21 -66.78
C ASN A 4 6.42 26.21 -67.18
N ASN A 5 5.49 26.48 -66.27
CA ASN A 5 4.51 27.52 -66.43
C ASN A 5 4.00 28.07 -65.10
N THR A 6 4.23 29.35 -64.93
CA THR A 6 3.66 30.32 -64.00
C THR A 6 2.29 30.82 -64.54
N LEU A 7 1.35 31.11 -63.61
CA LEU A 7 0.33 32.21 -63.71
C LEU A 7 -0.30 32.28 -62.31
N ASP A 8 -0.03 33.27 -61.57
CA ASP A 8 -0.46 34.64 -61.33
C ASP A 8 -1.99 34.80 -61.13
N GLY A 9 -2.32 35.43 -60.03
CA GLY A 9 -3.53 36.26 -60.06
C GLY A 9 -4.46 36.19 -58.82
N THR A 10 -4.29 37.20 -57.98
CA THR A 10 -5.30 38.01 -57.27
C THR A 10 -5.79 37.66 -55.90
N ASN A 11 -5.27 38.37 -55.04
CA ASN A 11 -5.69 39.17 -53.87
C ASN A 11 -7.20 39.33 -53.67
N THR A 12 -7.71 38.93 -52.48
CA THR A 12 -8.77 39.70 -51.80
C THR A 12 -8.58 39.56 -50.28
N THR A 13 -8.38 40.69 -49.67
CA THR A 13 -8.40 40.98 -48.22
C THR A 13 -9.81 40.90 -47.67
N ALA A 14 -10.01 40.23 -46.52
CA ALA A 14 -11.05 40.62 -45.57
C ALA A 14 -10.74 40.08 -44.15
N ASP A 15 -10.72 41.04 -43.26
CA ASP A 15 -10.97 40.99 -41.83
C ASP A 15 -9.94 40.33 -40.89
N GLY A 16 -9.14 41.25 -40.31
CA GLY A 16 -8.39 41.04 -39.07
C GLY A 16 -9.33 40.81 -37.89
N ALA A 17 -9.35 39.58 -37.39
CA ALA A 17 -9.84 39.29 -36.06
C ALA A 17 -8.61 39.14 -35.15
N ASP A 18 -8.51 40.05 -34.20
CA ASP A 18 -7.53 40.08 -33.13
C ASP A 18 -7.68 38.84 -32.24
N ILE A 19 -6.76 37.88 -32.36
CA ILE A 19 -6.70 36.65 -31.54
C ILE A 19 -5.83 36.81 -30.30
N SER A 20 -5.73 38.04 -29.76
CA SER A 20 -5.00 38.29 -28.50
C SER A 20 -5.81 38.07 -27.21
N ALA A 21 -7.05 37.52 -27.28
CA ALA A 21 -7.94 37.42 -26.13
C ALA A 21 -8.42 36.02 -25.77
N LEU A 22 -7.67 34.95 -26.08
CA LEU A 22 -8.04 33.56 -25.67
C LEU A 22 -6.89 32.77 -25.10
N ASP A 23 -6.18 33.29 -24.07
CA ASP A 23 -5.32 32.50 -23.22
C ASP A 23 -5.51 32.85 -21.72
N SER A 24 -6.76 32.79 -21.28
CA SER A 24 -7.10 32.77 -19.86
C SER A 24 -7.42 31.33 -19.44
N ARG A 25 -6.43 30.45 -19.56
CA ARG A 25 -6.46 29.22 -18.74
C ARG A 25 -6.32 29.67 -17.28
N PRO A 26 -7.22 29.23 -16.38
CA PRO A 26 -7.04 29.52 -14.96
C PRO A 26 -5.67 29.00 -14.56
N GLN A 27 -4.78 29.87 -14.10
CA GLN A 27 -3.53 29.49 -13.47
C GLN A 27 -3.90 28.49 -12.38
N LYS A 28 -3.46 27.22 -12.53
CA LYS A 28 -3.56 26.22 -11.45
C LYS A 28 -2.93 26.89 -10.22
N ALA A 29 -3.75 27.20 -9.21
CA ALA A 29 -3.27 27.67 -7.94
C ALA A 29 -2.14 26.72 -7.50
N ALA A 30 -1.02 27.26 -7.11
CA ALA A 30 0.14 26.48 -6.66
C ALA A 30 -0.35 25.52 -5.57
N VAL A 31 -0.27 24.22 -5.83
CA VAL A 31 -0.70 23.19 -4.86
C VAL A 31 0.20 23.33 -3.66
N LYS A 32 -0.37 23.71 -2.52
CA LYS A 32 0.37 23.82 -1.25
C LYS A 32 0.90 22.44 -0.87
N SER A 33 2.15 22.39 -0.40
CA SER A 33 2.71 21.15 0.15
C SER A 33 1.90 20.67 1.35
N ASP A 34 1.69 19.35 1.47
CA ASP A 34 1.07 18.77 2.67
C ASP A 34 2.04 18.95 3.86
N LEU A 35 1.55 19.51 4.96
CA LEU A 35 2.31 19.68 6.20
C LEU A 35 2.95 18.36 6.69
N ARG A 36 2.26 17.22 6.47
CA ARG A 36 2.74 15.89 6.84
C ARG A 36 3.84 15.36 5.91
N SER A 37 4.09 16.01 4.78
CA SER A 37 5.22 15.70 3.90
C SER A 37 6.53 16.38 4.32
N LEU A 38 6.46 17.34 5.23
CA LEU A 38 7.62 18.08 5.71
C LEU A 38 8.40 17.26 6.74
N SER A 39 9.74 17.40 6.71
CA SER A 39 10.59 16.89 7.80
C SER A 39 10.45 17.73 9.07
N SER A 40 10.92 17.19 10.20
CA SER A 40 10.93 17.94 11.48
C SER A 40 11.70 19.25 11.37
N GLU A 41 12.82 19.25 10.62
CA GLU A 41 13.61 20.44 10.34
C GLU A 41 12.81 21.47 9.51
N GLN A 42 12.12 21.01 8.48
CA GLN A 42 11.28 21.86 7.63
C GLN A 42 10.08 22.45 8.41
N ILE A 43 9.47 21.66 9.31
CA ILE A 43 8.41 22.17 10.21
C ILE A 43 8.98 23.22 11.16
N LEU A 44 10.19 23.00 11.67
CA LEU A 44 10.87 23.97 12.53
C LEU A 44 11.19 25.28 11.78
N GLU A 45 11.67 25.20 10.55
CA GLU A 45 11.93 26.35 9.67
C GLU A 45 10.63 27.10 9.33
N LEU A 46 9.56 26.38 9.01
CA LEU A 46 8.24 26.95 8.77
C LEU A 46 7.75 27.74 9.99
N VAL A 47 7.83 27.16 11.18
CA VAL A 47 7.45 27.81 12.44
C VAL A 47 8.30 29.07 12.72
N ALA A 48 9.60 28.98 12.46
CA ALA A 48 10.52 30.12 12.62
C ALA A 48 10.22 31.25 11.63
N SER A 49 9.90 30.91 10.36
CA SER A 49 9.52 31.90 9.34
C SER A 49 8.23 32.67 9.68
N LEU A 50 7.36 32.05 10.48
CA LEU A 50 6.13 32.64 11.00
C LEU A 50 6.36 33.43 12.33
N GLY A 51 7.61 33.61 12.73
CA GLY A 51 7.96 34.34 13.99
C GLY A 51 7.53 33.62 15.27
N GLN A 52 7.33 32.30 15.21
CA GLN A 52 6.84 31.50 16.33
C GLN A 52 7.97 30.80 17.09
N PRO A 53 7.81 30.57 18.40
CA PRO A 53 8.81 29.85 19.20
C PRO A 53 8.97 28.40 18.73
N LYS A 54 10.19 27.86 18.78
CA LYS A 54 10.56 26.51 18.30
C LYS A 54 9.69 25.37 18.85
N PHE A 55 9.20 25.48 20.11
CA PHE A 55 8.35 24.46 20.71
C PHE A 55 7.02 24.25 19.97
N ARG A 56 6.58 25.23 19.16
CA ARG A 56 5.38 25.09 18.33
C ARG A 56 5.53 24.01 17.26
N ALA A 57 6.73 23.80 16.75
CA ALA A 57 6.99 22.71 15.80
C ALA A 57 6.65 21.34 16.41
N LYS A 58 7.09 21.10 17.67
CA LYS A 58 6.76 19.86 18.39
C LYS A 58 5.24 19.71 18.63
N GLN A 59 4.54 20.81 18.92
CA GLN A 59 3.07 20.77 19.06
C GLN A 59 2.37 20.43 17.73
N ILE A 60 2.85 20.98 16.62
CA ILE A 60 2.34 20.66 15.29
C ILE A 60 2.57 19.17 14.98
N GLU A 61 3.77 18.65 15.21
CA GLU A 61 4.10 17.24 15.01
C GLU A 61 3.22 16.32 15.86
N GLU A 62 2.98 16.65 17.12
CA GLU A 62 2.07 15.90 17.99
C GLU A 62 0.66 15.83 17.39
N TRP A 63 0.15 16.97 16.86
CA TRP A 63 -1.15 17.00 16.23
C TRP A 63 -1.24 16.15 14.97
N ILE A 64 -0.27 16.27 14.07
CA ILE A 64 -0.33 15.57 12.79
C ILE A 64 0.00 14.07 12.92
N TRP A 65 0.84 13.67 13.89
CA TRP A 65 1.30 12.31 14.03
C TRP A 65 0.65 11.52 15.17
N SER A 66 0.58 12.04 16.39
CA SER A 66 0.00 11.29 17.51
C SER A 66 -1.52 11.41 17.53
N LYS A 67 -2.05 12.62 17.30
CA LYS A 67 -3.50 12.87 17.33
C LYS A 67 -4.17 12.63 15.99
N GLY A 68 -3.43 12.60 14.88
CA GLY A 68 -3.97 12.35 13.55
C GLY A 68 -4.80 13.50 13.00
N ALA A 69 -4.48 14.76 13.35
CA ALA A 69 -5.23 15.92 12.88
C ALA A 69 -5.26 15.99 11.34
N THR A 70 -6.43 16.22 10.79
CA THR A 70 -6.70 16.38 9.35
C THR A 70 -7.10 17.82 8.99
N SER A 71 -7.18 18.71 9.98
CA SER A 71 -7.41 20.14 9.79
C SER A 71 -6.69 20.97 10.85
N PHE A 72 -6.36 22.22 10.51
CA PHE A 72 -5.72 23.15 11.46
C PHE A 72 -6.65 23.52 12.64
N ASP A 73 -7.97 23.46 12.44
CA ASP A 73 -8.94 23.80 13.50
C ASP A 73 -8.92 22.81 14.66
N GLN A 74 -8.52 21.57 14.42
CA GLN A 74 -8.34 20.56 15.47
C GLN A 74 -7.18 20.90 16.42
N MET A 75 -6.20 21.71 15.98
CA MET A 75 -4.98 22.05 16.74
C MET A 75 -5.27 23.09 17.84
N SER A 76 -6.10 22.74 18.81
CA SER A 76 -6.68 23.67 19.80
C SER A 76 -5.68 24.38 20.71
N ASN A 77 -4.47 23.82 20.94
CA ASN A 77 -3.41 24.43 21.72
C ASN A 77 -2.50 25.38 20.91
N LEU A 78 -2.75 25.52 19.60
CA LEU A 78 -2.09 26.53 18.76
C LEU A 78 -2.94 27.81 18.70
N PRO A 79 -2.33 29.00 18.75
CA PRO A 79 -3.03 30.26 18.54
C PRO A 79 -3.81 30.27 17.22
N LYS A 80 -5.00 30.84 17.21
CA LYS A 80 -5.84 30.94 16.01
C LYS A 80 -5.09 31.59 14.84
N THR A 81 -4.34 32.67 15.11
CA THR A 81 -3.51 33.38 14.13
C THR A 81 -2.45 32.47 13.52
N LEU A 82 -1.80 31.60 14.30
CA LEU A 82 -0.83 30.64 13.77
C LEU A 82 -1.49 29.59 12.88
N ARG A 83 -2.66 29.08 13.27
CA ARG A 83 -3.41 28.12 12.43
C ARG A 83 -3.82 28.72 11.09
N GLU A 84 -4.25 29.98 11.08
CA GLU A 84 -4.58 30.73 9.87
C GLU A 84 -3.35 30.95 8.98
N GLU A 85 -2.21 31.34 9.56
CA GLU A 85 -0.95 31.52 8.79
C GLU A 85 -0.42 30.19 8.21
N LEU A 86 -0.45 29.11 8.98
CA LEU A 86 -0.11 27.79 8.50
C LEU A 86 -1.00 27.39 7.30
N SER A 87 -2.30 27.62 7.38
CA SER A 87 -3.26 27.27 6.32
C SER A 87 -3.02 28.04 5.01
N LYS A 88 -2.33 29.20 5.07
CA LYS A 88 -1.94 29.95 3.86
C LYS A 88 -0.73 29.32 3.15
N GLN A 89 0.21 28.72 3.90
CA GLN A 89 1.48 28.22 3.38
C GLN A 89 1.46 26.74 3.04
N VAL A 90 0.79 25.92 3.85
CA VAL A 90 0.75 24.46 3.70
C VAL A 90 -0.70 23.96 3.73
N SER A 91 -0.91 22.78 3.20
CA SER A 91 -2.19 22.04 3.29
C SER A 91 -2.13 21.03 4.44
N LEU A 92 -3.29 20.74 5.00
CA LEU A 92 -3.50 19.64 5.94
C LEU A 92 -4.88 19.04 5.64
N ALA A 93 -5.07 18.61 4.41
CA ALA A 93 -6.31 17.98 4.00
C ALA A 93 -6.15 16.47 4.12
N GLY A 94 -6.98 15.86 4.96
CA GLY A 94 -7.06 14.41 5.08
C GLY A 94 -7.83 13.78 3.92
N ALA A 95 -7.76 12.45 3.84
CA ALA A 95 -8.60 11.70 2.94
C ALA A 95 -10.08 11.80 3.35
N GLU A 96 -10.95 11.95 2.35
CA GLU A 96 -12.40 11.89 2.54
C GLU A 96 -12.85 10.43 2.53
N GLN A 97 -13.61 9.99 3.53
CA GLN A 97 -14.27 8.69 3.51
C GLN A 97 -15.47 8.72 2.56
N ILE A 98 -15.36 7.99 1.44
CA ILE A 98 -16.42 7.89 0.44
C ILE A 98 -17.38 6.77 0.77
N VAL A 99 -16.84 5.61 1.16
CA VAL A 99 -17.61 4.41 1.47
C VAL A 99 -17.06 3.76 2.74
N ARG A 100 -17.97 3.22 3.56
CA ARG A 100 -17.69 2.32 4.67
C ARG A 100 -18.60 1.12 4.55
N GLN A 101 -18.03 -0.06 4.49
CA GLN A 101 -18.75 -1.34 4.53
C GLN A 101 -18.39 -2.06 5.82
N VAL A 102 -19.35 -2.76 6.41
CA VAL A 102 -19.18 -3.51 7.66
C VAL A 102 -19.53 -4.96 7.39
N SER A 103 -18.57 -5.85 7.66
CA SER A 103 -18.72 -7.30 7.55
C SER A 103 -19.41 -7.89 8.78
N GLU A 104 -20.01 -9.06 8.63
CA GLU A 104 -20.58 -9.84 9.73
C GLU A 104 -19.54 -10.18 10.81
N ASP A 105 -18.26 -10.33 10.43
CA ASP A 105 -17.15 -10.59 11.37
C ASP A 105 -16.64 -9.34 12.09
N GLY A 106 -17.29 -8.19 11.87
CA GLY A 106 -16.94 -6.89 12.42
C GLY A 106 -15.84 -6.14 11.67
N SER A 107 -15.24 -6.73 10.63
CA SER A 107 -14.29 -6.03 9.76
C SER A 107 -14.97 -4.86 9.06
N ARG A 108 -14.23 -3.76 8.87
CA ARG A 108 -14.72 -2.57 8.17
C ARG A 108 -13.80 -2.24 7.02
N LYS A 109 -14.35 -2.15 5.81
CA LYS A 109 -13.64 -1.68 4.63
C LYS A 109 -13.99 -0.22 4.35
N TYR A 110 -12.99 0.58 4.07
CA TYR A 110 -13.12 2.00 3.77
C TYR A 110 -12.61 2.29 2.36
N LEU A 111 -13.33 3.12 1.62
CA LEU A 111 -12.84 3.79 0.41
C LEU A 111 -12.49 5.22 0.80
N LEU A 112 -11.22 5.54 0.77
CA LEU A 112 -10.67 6.86 1.11
C LEU A 112 -10.25 7.58 -0.18
N ARG A 113 -10.66 8.84 -0.34
CA ARG A 113 -10.32 9.70 -1.48
C ARG A 113 -9.43 10.84 -1.00
N TYR A 114 -8.24 10.94 -1.60
CA TYR A 114 -7.29 12.02 -1.35
C TYR A 114 -7.64 13.29 -2.15
N PRO A 115 -7.08 14.48 -1.78
CA PRO A 115 -7.39 15.74 -2.42
C PRO A 115 -7.15 15.81 -3.94
N ASP A 116 -6.26 14.97 -4.47
CA ASP A 116 -5.99 14.85 -5.91
C ASP A 116 -7.03 13.99 -6.66
N GLY A 117 -8.06 13.49 -5.94
CA GLY A 117 -9.09 12.60 -6.48
C GLY A 117 -8.72 11.12 -6.50
N THR A 118 -7.47 10.78 -6.15
CA THR A 118 -7.03 9.37 -6.03
C THR A 118 -7.73 8.73 -4.86
N SER A 119 -8.21 7.51 -5.05
CA SER A 119 -8.86 6.77 -3.98
C SER A 119 -8.16 5.44 -3.71
N VAL A 120 -8.19 4.98 -2.49
CA VAL A 120 -7.66 3.67 -2.06
C VAL A 120 -8.58 3.01 -1.06
N GLU A 121 -8.47 1.70 -0.94
CA GLU A 121 -9.18 0.94 0.08
C GLU A 121 -8.23 0.54 1.21
N CYS A 122 -8.76 0.54 2.44
CA CYS A 122 -8.10 -0.04 3.62
C CYS A 122 -9.13 -0.80 4.46
N VAL A 123 -8.65 -1.66 5.36
CA VAL A 123 -9.53 -2.54 6.16
C VAL A 123 -9.11 -2.52 7.62
N GLY A 124 -10.05 -2.28 8.51
CA GLY A 124 -9.93 -2.51 9.95
C GLY A 124 -10.50 -3.88 10.33
N MET A 125 -9.72 -4.67 11.04
CA MET A 125 -10.06 -6.06 11.39
C MET A 125 -9.97 -6.25 12.90
N PRO A 126 -11.11 -6.21 13.63
CA PRO A 126 -11.14 -6.46 15.07
C PRO A 126 -11.00 -7.96 15.35
N THR A 127 -10.28 -8.32 16.42
CA THR A 127 -10.19 -9.70 16.93
C THR A 127 -10.02 -9.66 18.44
N GLY A 128 -11.09 -9.91 19.19
CA GLY A 128 -11.12 -9.69 20.62
C GLY A 128 -10.74 -8.24 20.95
N ASN A 129 -9.74 -8.04 21.80
CA ASN A 129 -9.25 -6.71 22.19
C ASN A 129 -8.17 -6.15 21.24
N LYS A 130 -7.95 -6.79 20.09
CA LYS A 130 -6.94 -6.36 19.10
C LYS A 130 -7.62 -5.75 17.89
N LEU A 131 -7.01 -4.70 17.35
CA LEU A 131 -7.41 -4.10 16.08
C LEU A 131 -6.21 -4.15 15.13
N SER A 132 -6.38 -4.87 14.02
CA SER A 132 -5.40 -4.94 12.94
C SER A 132 -5.86 -4.06 11.77
N VAL A 133 -4.93 -3.41 11.09
CA VAL A 133 -5.24 -2.61 9.89
C VAL A 133 -4.49 -3.17 8.69
N CYS A 134 -5.23 -3.41 7.61
CA CYS A 134 -4.65 -3.68 6.29
C CYS A 134 -4.64 -2.37 5.51
N ALA A 135 -3.46 -1.82 5.23
CA ALA A 135 -3.28 -0.55 4.55
C ALA A 135 -2.68 -0.74 3.15
N SER A 136 -3.07 0.16 2.25
CA SER A 136 -2.60 0.25 0.87
C SER A 136 -1.35 1.13 0.79
N THR A 137 -0.43 0.81 -0.13
CA THR A 137 0.79 1.59 -0.37
C THR A 137 0.80 2.28 -1.74
N GLN A 138 -0.12 1.89 -2.61
CA GLN A 138 -0.31 2.48 -3.95
C GLN A 138 -1.80 2.51 -4.26
N ALA A 139 -2.23 3.40 -5.14
CA ALA A 139 -3.52 3.34 -5.78
C ALA A 139 -3.40 2.45 -7.03
N GLY A 140 -3.96 1.23 -6.94
CA GLY A 140 -3.70 0.18 -7.92
C GLY A 140 -2.35 -0.51 -7.71
N CYS A 141 -1.94 -1.37 -8.67
CA CYS A 141 -0.69 -2.15 -8.57
C CYS A 141 -0.17 -2.51 -9.96
N ALA A 142 1.13 -2.30 -10.20
CA ALA A 142 1.76 -2.65 -11.49
C ALA A 142 2.17 -4.13 -11.59
N MET A 143 2.05 -4.93 -10.51
CA MET A 143 2.53 -6.31 -10.51
C MET A 143 1.67 -7.26 -11.37
N GLY A 144 0.40 -6.92 -11.61
CA GLY A 144 -0.48 -7.67 -12.51
C GLY A 144 -0.70 -9.12 -12.09
N CYS A 145 -0.70 -9.42 -10.78
CA CYS A 145 -0.95 -10.77 -10.28
C CYS A 145 -2.31 -11.27 -10.78
N ALA A 146 -2.32 -12.44 -11.42
CA ALA A 146 -3.48 -12.95 -12.17
C ALA A 146 -4.72 -13.23 -11.30
N PHE A 147 -4.53 -13.41 -10.00
CA PHE A 147 -5.56 -13.72 -9.00
C PHE A 147 -5.94 -12.52 -8.12
N CYS A 148 -5.48 -11.30 -8.46
CA CYS A 148 -5.66 -10.11 -7.63
C CYS A 148 -6.43 -9.02 -8.38
N ALA A 149 -7.54 -8.55 -7.81
CA ALA A 149 -8.37 -7.50 -8.37
C ALA A 149 -7.60 -6.17 -8.54
N THR A 150 -6.77 -5.82 -7.57
CA THR A 150 -5.91 -4.63 -7.64
C THR A 150 -4.91 -4.71 -8.80
N GLY A 151 -4.33 -5.91 -9.03
CA GLY A 151 -3.39 -6.13 -10.13
C GLY A 151 -4.00 -5.98 -11.51
N ALA A 152 -5.27 -6.36 -11.66
CA ALA A 152 -6.02 -6.22 -12.91
C ALA A 152 -6.30 -4.74 -13.28
N ALA A 153 -6.38 -3.85 -12.28
CA ALA A 153 -6.64 -2.43 -12.48
C ALA A 153 -5.42 -1.63 -12.95
N GLY A 154 -4.22 -2.17 -12.81
CA GLY A 154 -2.97 -1.44 -13.05
C GLY A 154 -2.66 -0.42 -11.95
N LEU A 155 -1.58 0.35 -12.14
CA LEU A 155 -1.11 1.36 -11.19
C LEU A 155 -1.59 2.75 -11.60
N THR A 156 -2.18 3.48 -10.67
CA THR A 156 -2.46 4.92 -10.83
C THR A 156 -1.28 5.75 -10.32
N ARG A 157 -0.92 5.62 -9.04
CA ARG A 157 0.24 6.24 -8.41
C ARG A 157 0.65 5.58 -7.09
N SER A 158 1.86 5.85 -6.66
CA SER A 158 2.30 5.54 -5.31
C SER A 158 1.68 6.51 -4.29
N LEU A 159 1.47 6.04 -3.06
CA LEU A 159 1.03 6.87 -1.94
C LEU A 159 2.24 7.48 -1.23
N SER A 160 2.06 8.67 -0.67
CA SER A 160 3.03 9.26 0.25
C SER A 160 3.03 8.53 1.60
N ALA A 161 4.07 8.76 2.39
CA ALA A 161 4.16 8.20 3.75
C ALA A 161 2.99 8.66 4.63
N SER A 162 2.57 9.92 4.49
CA SER A 162 1.43 10.48 5.22
C SER A 162 0.11 9.83 4.82
N GLU A 163 -0.11 9.55 3.53
CA GLU A 163 -1.31 8.88 3.05
C GLU A 163 -1.39 7.42 3.52
N ILE A 164 -0.26 6.71 3.58
CA ILE A 164 -0.19 5.36 4.14
C ILE A 164 -0.51 5.39 5.64
N TYR A 165 0.09 6.33 6.37
CA TYR A 165 -0.12 6.51 7.81
C TYR A 165 -1.58 6.87 8.14
N GLU A 166 -2.17 7.77 7.37
CA GLU A 166 -3.53 8.28 7.58
C GLU A 166 -4.58 7.18 7.52
N GLN A 167 -4.43 6.17 6.66
CA GLN A 167 -5.35 5.03 6.62
C GLN A 167 -5.44 4.33 7.98
N VAL A 168 -4.30 4.18 8.67
CA VAL A 168 -4.24 3.54 9.98
C VAL A 168 -4.92 4.41 11.05
N MET A 169 -4.70 5.72 10.99
CA MET A 169 -5.32 6.67 11.93
C MET A 169 -6.82 6.77 11.71
N HIS A 170 -7.27 6.75 10.45
CA HIS A 170 -8.69 6.75 10.10
C HIS A 170 -9.41 5.52 10.70
N VAL A 171 -8.82 4.33 10.55
CA VAL A 171 -9.36 3.09 11.13
C VAL A 171 -9.38 3.17 12.66
N ARG A 172 -8.30 3.67 13.28
CA ARG A 172 -8.23 3.88 14.74
C ARG A 172 -9.42 4.72 15.23
N ASP A 173 -9.68 5.82 14.56
CA ASP A 173 -10.68 6.81 14.96
C ASP A 173 -12.11 6.28 14.73
N ASP A 174 -12.37 5.56 13.63
CA ASP A 174 -13.68 4.96 13.38
C ASP A 174 -14.02 3.82 14.35
N PHE A 175 -13.01 3.06 14.81
CA PHE A 175 -13.22 2.02 15.83
C PHE A 175 -13.17 2.55 17.27
N ASP A 176 -12.72 3.79 17.47
CA ASP A 176 -12.40 4.35 18.79
C ASP A 176 -11.52 3.38 19.61
N ALA A 177 -10.52 2.79 18.96
CA ALA A 177 -9.70 1.71 19.53
C ALA A 177 -8.25 1.81 19.08
N ARG A 178 -7.33 1.45 19.99
CA ARG A 178 -5.90 1.40 19.66
C ARG A 178 -5.61 0.34 18.60
N VAL A 179 -4.95 0.74 17.51
CA VAL A 179 -4.41 -0.21 16.53
C VAL A 179 -3.24 -0.97 17.14
N THR A 180 -3.33 -2.30 17.11
CA THR A 180 -2.32 -3.20 17.69
C THR A 180 -1.36 -3.78 16.67
N SER A 181 -1.78 -3.87 15.40
CA SER A 181 -0.93 -4.35 14.31
C SER A 181 -1.34 -3.74 12.97
N VAL A 182 -0.36 -3.65 12.06
CA VAL A 182 -0.56 -3.17 10.69
C VAL A 182 0.05 -4.16 9.71
N VAL A 183 -0.67 -4.47 8.65
CA VAL A 183 -0.16 -5.24 7.51
C VAL A 183 -0.27 -4.38 6.26
N LEU A 184 0.84 -4.18 5.57
CA LEU A 184 0.89 -3.49 4.28
C LEU A 184 0.65 -4.53 3.18
N MET A 185 -0.61 -4.99 3.10
CA MET A 185 -1.11 -6.06 2.21
C MET A 185 -2.38 -5.60 1.45
N GLY A 186 -2.67 -4.30 1.47
CA GLY A 186 -3.73 -3.70 0.68
C GLY A 186 -3.35 -3.54 -0.78
N GLN A 187 -3.76 -2.44 -1.40
CA GLN A 187 -3.42 -2.14 -2.79
C GLN A 187 -1.94 -1.74 -2.91
N GLY A 188 -1.27 -2.26 -3.98
CA GLY A 188 0.10 -1.90 -4.33
C GLY A 188 1.15 -2.93 -3.93
N GLU A 189 2.36 -2.73 -4.48
CA GLU A 189 3.59 -3.43 -4.09
C GLU A 189 4.42 -2.47 -3.22
N PRO A 190 4.53 -2.73 -1.91
CA PRO A 190 5.23 -1.83 -0.99
C PRO A 190 6.68 -1.54 -1.39
N PHE A 191 7.37 -2.54 -1.96
CA PHE A 191 8.77 -2.41 -2.35
C PHE A 191 8.98 -1.67 -3.68
N MET A 192 7.91 -1.40 -4.44
CA MET A 192 7.92 -0.44 -5.55
C MET A 192 7.63 1.00 -5.09
N ASN A 193 7.24 1.17 -3.82
CA ASN A 193 7.08 2.46 -3.13
C ASN A 193 7.89 2.48 -1.83
N TYR A 194 9.13 2.00 -1.89
CA TYR A 194 9.95 1.62 -0.73
C TYR A 194 10.13 2.75 0.29
N ASP A 195 10.60 3.92 -0.16
CA ASP A 195 10.97 5.00 0.76
C ASP A 195 9.77 5.56 1.52
N ALA A 196 8.64 5.78 0.84
CA ALA A 196 7.41 6.23 1.48
C ALA A 196 6.83 5.14 2.40
N THR A 197 6.88 3.89 1.99
CA THR A 197 6.46 2.75 2.80
C THR A 197 7.27 2.66 4.10
N LEU A 198 8.59 2.70 4.00
CA LEU A 198 9.48 2.63 5.17
C LEU A 198 9.29 3.84 6.10
N ALA A 199 9.14 5.05 5.54
CA ALA A 199 8.87 6.25 6.32
C ALA A 199 7.53 6.14 7.08
N ALA A 200 6.48 5.61 6.44
CA ALA A 200 5.20 5.34 7.10
C ALA A 200 5.35 4.31 8.24
N MET A 201 6.04 3.19 7.98
CA MET A 201 6.30 2.16 8.99
C MET A 201 7.05 2.73 10.21
N ARG A 202 8.07 3.58 9.98
CA ARG A 202 8.81 4.26 11.04
C ARG A 202 7.91 5.19 11.83
N ARG A 203 7.04 5.92 11.17
CA ARG A 203 6.08 6.81 11.84
C ARG A 203 5.05 6.02 12.64
N LEU A 204 4.54 4.90 12.12
CA LEU A 204 3.65 3.99 12.85
C LEU A 204 4.32 3.38 14.09
N ASN A 205 5.63 3.10 14.01
CA ASN A 205 6.40 2.54 15.12
C ASN A 205 6.84 3.59 16.16
N SER A 206 7.00 4.85 15.76
CA SER A 206 7.49 5.93 16.64
C SER A 206 6.59 6.11 17.86
N PRO A 207 7.17 6.33 19.08
CA PRO A 207 6.41 6.75 20.25
C PRO A 207 5.67 8.08 20.05
N ASP A 208 6.21 8.98 19.24
CA ASP A 208 5.60 10.26 18.88
C ASP A 208 4.59 10.10 17.70
N GLY A 209 4.37 8.89 17.20
CA GLY A 209 3.40 8.53 16.19
C GLY A 209 2.32 7.62 16.76
N ALA A 210 2.02 6.50 16.06
CA ALA A 210 1.00 5.55 16.50
C ALA A 210 1.49 4.59 17.62
N GLY A 211 2.78 4.50 17.91
CA GLY A 211 3.36 3.69 18.99
C GLY A 211 3.16 2.19 18.82
N ILE A 212 3.07 1.69 17.57
CA ILE A 212 2.89 0.27 17.26
C ILE A 212 4.27 -0.40 17.27
N GLY A 213 4.42 -1.49 18.04
CA GLY A 213 5.68 -2.22 18.10
C GLY A 213 6.14 -2.72 16.72
N ALA A 214 7.43 -2.62 16.39
CA ALA A 214 7.96 -2.93 15.07
C ALA A 214 7.57 -4.35 14.58
N ARG A 215 7.57 -5.35 15.45
CA ARG A 215 7.17 -6.74 15.13
C ARG A 215 5.69 -6.90 14.80
N HIS A 216 4.87 -5.89 15.10
CA HIS A 216 3.45 -5.84 14.76
C HIS A 216 3.16 -5.04 13.49
N ILE A 217 4.20 -4.60 12.78
CA ILE A 217 4.10 -3.94 11.48
C ILE A 217 4.71 -4.90 10.46
N THR A 218 3.87 -5.42 9.56
CA THR A 218 4.28 -6.37 8.52
C THR A 218 4.24 -5.69 7.17
N VAL A 219 5.35 -5.75 6.44
CA VAL A 219 5.39 -5.40 5.02
C VAL A 219 5.38 -6.67 4.18
N SER A 220 4.52 -6.71 3.15
CA SER A 220 4.45 -7.83 2.21
C SER A 220 4.97 -7.39 0.84
N THR A 221 5.73 -8.27 0.18
CA THR A 221 6.25 -8.02 -1.17
C THR A 221 6.05 -9.22 -2.07
N CYS A 222 5.84 -8.97 -3.36
CA CYS A 222 5.88 -10.00 -4.40
C CYS A 222 7.27 -10.63 -4.58
N GLY A 223 8.30 -10.17 -3.87
CA GLY A 223 9.66 -10.66 -3.99
C GLY A 223 10.54 -9.76 -4.88
N VAL A 224 10.51 -8.45 -4.66
CA VAL A 224 11.40 -7.48 -5.31
C VAL A 224 12.78 -7.58 -4.70
N ILE A 225 13.64 -8.46 -5.23
CA ILE A 225 14.92 -8.91 -4.65
C ILE A 225 15.83 -7.74 -4.21
N PRO A 226 16.10 -6.69 -5.02
CA PRO A 226 16.96 -5.60 -4.59
C PRO A 226 16.42 -4.87 -3.34
N MET A 227 15.11 -4.80 -3.18
CA MET A 227 14.49 -4.13 -2.04
C MET A 227 14.43 -5.04 -0.80
N ILE A 228 14.32 -6.37 -0.96
CA ILE A 228 14.52 -7.32 0.16
C ILE A 228 15.93 -7.15 0.72
N LYS A 229 16.96 -7.07 -0.14
CA LYS A 229 18.35 -6.85 0.28
C LYS A 229 18.52 -5.52 1.04
N ARG A 230 17.90 -4.45 0.54
CA ARG A 230 17.88 -3.15 1.23
C ARG A 230 17.17 -3.26 2.58
N PHE A 231 16.01 -3.89 2.63
CA PHE A 231 15.22 -4.05 3.85
C PHE A 231 15.92 -4.87 4.94
N ALA A 232 16.74 -5.86 4.53
CA ALA A 232 17.60 -6.60 5.46
C ALA A 232 18.66 -5.72 6.16
N SER A 233 18.92 -4.51 5.65
CA SER A 233 19.89 -3.55 6.23
C SER A 233 19.25 -2.52 7.14
N GLU A 234 17.91 -2.45 7.19
CA GLU A 234 17.21 -1.51 8.05
C GLU A 234 17.29 -1.97 9.52
N PRO A 235 17.49 -1.02 10.46
CA PRO A 235 17.73 -1.36 11.87
C PRO A 235 16.47 -1.86 12.61
N GLU A 236 15.29 -1.51 12.11
CA GLU A 236 14.03 -1.83 12.77
C GLU A 236 13.63 -3.30 12.59
N GLN A 237 12.96 -3.86 13.58
CA GLN A 237 12.50 -5.26 13.57
C GLN A 237 11.11 -5.43 12.95
N PHE A 238 10.86 -4.78 11.81
CA PHE A 238 9.62 -4.97 11.07
C PHE A 238 9.52 -6.41 10.53
N THR A 239 8.31 -6.93 10.41
CA THR A 239 8.06 -8.27 9.88
C THR A 239 8.03 -8.24 8.36
N LEU A 240 8.72 -9.20 7.72
CA LEU A 240 8.70 -9.39 6.27
C LEU A 240 7.79 -10.55 5.91
N ALA A 241 6.84 -10.32 5.02
CA ALA A 241 6.08 -11.34 4.32
C ALA A 241 6.44 -11.33 2.83
N VAL A 242 6.53 -12.51 2.22
CA VAL A 242 6.81 -12.66 0.78
C VAL A 242 5.68 -13.45 0.15
N SER A 243 5.01 -12.84 -0.81
CA SER A 243 4.03 -13.51 -1.67
C SER A 243 4.75 -14.51 -2.58
N LEU A 244 4.75 -15.79 -2.16
CA LEU A 244 5.40 -16.87 -2.90
C LEU A 244 4.44 -17.47 -3.93
N HIS A 245 3.29 -17.93 -3.51
CA HIS A 245 2.15 -18.49 -4.24
C HIS A 245 2.45 -19.70 -5.14
N SER A 246 3.71 -19.98 -5.44
CA SER A 246 4.21 -21.25 -6.00
C SER A 246 5.73 -21.33 -5.84
N ALA A 247 6.23 -22.52 -5.55
CA ALA A 247 7.65 -22.87 -5.58
C ALA A 247 8.08 -23.53 -6.91
N VAL A 248 7.17 -23.56 -7.90
CA VAL A 248 7.45 -23.97 -9.29
C VAL A 248 7.55 -22.71 -10.15
N GLN A 249 8.72 -22.45 -10.74
CA GLN A 249 9.00 -21.19 -11.46
C GLN A 249 7.93 -20.87 -12.52
N LYS A 250 7.58 -21.86 -13.36
CA LYS A 250 6.58 -21.68 -14.42
C LYS A 250 5.22 -21.25 -13.89
N THR A 251 4.78 -21.85 -12.80
CA THR A 251 3.49 -21.53 -12.17
C THR A 251 3.55 -20.14 -11.55
N ARG A 252 4.63 -19.83 -10.83
CA ARG A 252 4.83 -18.51 -10.22
C ARG A 252 4.86 -17.39 -11.26
N ASP A 253 5.55 -17.59 -12.38
CA ASP A 253 5.62 -16.64 -13.48
C ASP A 253 4.26 -16.37 -14.13
N ALA A 254 3.42 -17.40 -14.21
CA ALA A 254 2.04 -17.26 -14.72
C ALA A 254 1.14 -16.51 -13.74
N LEU A 255 1.29 -16.76 -12.44
CA LEU A 255 0.49 -16.10 -11.39
C LEU A 255 0.95 -14.67 -11.11
N MET A 256 2.26 -14.37 -11.20
CA MET A 256 2.88 -13.12 -10.76
C MET A 256 3.81 -12.54 -11.84
N PRO A 257 3.27 -12.04 -12.96
CA PRO A 257 4.06 -11.61 -14.11
C PRO A 257 5.00 -10.43 -13.80
N GLY A 258 4.67 -9.58 -12.85
CA GLY A 258 5.50 -8.41 -12.47
C GLY A 258 6.87 -8.76 -11.86
N VAL A 259 7.05 -10.00 -11.40
CA VAL A 259 8.31 -10.46 -10.79
C VAL A 259 8.99 -11.60 -11.55
N ARG A 260 8.58 -11.91 -12.78
CA ARG A 260 9.21 -12.95 -13.63
C ARG A 260 10.72 -12.80 -13.81
N LYS A 261 11.22 -11.58 -13.74
CA LYS A 261 12.67 -11.30 -13.84
C LYS A 261 13.47 -11.80 -12.63
N TYR A 262 12.82 -12.17 -11.55
CA TYR A 262 13.43 -12.71 -10.35
C TYR A 262 13.14 -14.20 -10.24
N SER A 263 14.17 -15.05 -10.43
CA SER A 263 14.00 -16.49 -10.29
C SER A 263 13.76 -16.91 -8.84
N LEU A 264 13.11 -18.06 -8.65
CA LEU A 264 12.93 -18.67 -7.34
C LEU A 264 14.26 -18.98 -6.65
N ILE A 265 15.32 -19.32 -7.41
CA ILE A 265 16.66 -19.55 -6.88
C ILE A 265 17.18 -18.25 -6.26
N HIS A 266 17.13 -17.14 -6.98
CA HIS A 266 17.56 -15.85 -6.44
C HIS A 266 16.70 -15.38 -5.27
N LEU A 267 15.39 -15.72 -5.28
CA LEU A 267 14.52 -15.43 -4.13
C LEU A 267 14.93 -16.26 -2.90
N TYR A 268 15.23 -17.54 -3.11
CA TYR A 268 15.72 -18.43 -2.03
C TYR A 268 17.00 -17.89 -1.41
N ASP A 269 17.98 -17.55 -2.26
CA ASP A 269 19.29 -17.04 -1.83
C ASP A 269 19.15 -15.74 -1.01
N ILE A 270 18.39 -14.76 -1.52
CA ILE A 270 18.21 -13.49 -0.81
C ILE A 270 17.43 -13.64 0.49
N MET A 271 16.52 -14.61 0.58
CA MET A 271 15.82 -14.91 1.83
C MET A 271 16.73 -15.55 2.87
N GLY A 272 17.69 -16.37 2.44
CA GLY A 272 18.78 -16.86 3.28
C GLY A 272 19.63 -15.70 3.82
N GLU A 273 20.13 -14.82 2.94
CA GLU A 273 20.86 -13.61 3.34
C GLU A 273 20.06 -12.73 4.33
N TYR A 274 18.74 -12.59 4.10
CA TYR A 274 17.86 -11.85 5.01
C TYR A 274 17.83 -12.46 6.40
N VAL A 275 17.65 -13.79 6.49
CA VAL A 275 17.63 -14.52 7.76
C VAL A 275 18.96 -14.40 8.48
N ASP A 276 20.08 -14.67 7.77
CA ASP A 276 21.44 -14.62 8.33
C ASP A 276 21.77 -13.24 8.89
N LYS A 277 21.41 -12.19 8.16
CA LYS A 277 21.69 -10.81 8.54
C LYS A 277 20.82 -10.29 9.69
N THR A 278 19.55 -10.69 9.71
CA THR A 278 18.57 -10.11 10.63
C THR A 278 18.21 -11.00 11.82
N GLY A 279 18.47 -12.31 11.72
CA GLY A 279 17.99 -13.32 12.68
C GLY A 279 16.47 -13.45 12.71
N ARG A 280 15.74 -12.84 11.75
CA ARG A 280 14.27 -12.78 11.75
C ARG A 280 13.67 -13.81 10.81
N ARG A 281 12.58 -14.43 11.28
CA ARG A 281 11.80 -15.39 10.53
C ARG A 281 10.85 -14.66 9.56
N PRO A 282 11.04 -14.76 8.23
CA PRO A 282 10.05 -14.26 7.25
C PRO A 282 8.84 -15.17 7.16
N THR A 283 7.76 -14.65 6.59
CA THR A 283 6.56 -15.43 6.26
C THR A 283 6.41 -15.55 4.76
N TYR A 284 6.15 -16.76 4.26
CA TYR A 284 5.71 -16.97 2.88
C TYR A 284 4.18 -17.03 2.82
N GLU A 285 3.57 -16.18 2.04
CA GLU A 285 2.15 -16.18 1.74
C GLU A 285 1.90 -17.06 0.52
N TYR A 286 1.02 -18.06 0.66
CA TYR A 286 0.72 -19.03 -0.38
C TYR A 286 -0.80 -19.15 -0.57
N ALA A 287 -1.37 -18.41 -1.52
CA ALA A 287 -2.76 -18.55 -1.91
C ALA A 287 -2.95 -19.85 -2.71
N LEU A 288 -3.73 -20.78 -2.19
CA LEU A 288 -4.06 -22.04 -2.85
C LEU A 288 -5.18 -21.86 -3.85
N ILE A 289 -4.88 -22.18 -5.12
CA ILE A 289 -5.76 -22.03 -6.28
C ILE A 289 -5.99 -23.41 -6.90
N LYS A 290 -7.25 -23.83 -6.93
CA LYS A 290 -7.67 -25.13 -7.43
C LYS A 290 -7.22 -25.38 -8.86
N GLY A 291 -6.51 -26.52 -9.08
CA GLY A 291 -6.01 -26.93 -10.40
C GLY A 291 -4.86 -26.08 -10.95
N VAL A 292 -4.29 -25.18 -10.15
CA VAL A 292 -3.17 -24.31 -10.56
C VAL A 292 -1.91 -24.60 -9.75
N ASN A 293 -1.97 -24.38 -8.43
CA ASN A 293 -0.82 -24.53 -7.52
C ASN A 293 -1.13 -25.42 -6.32
N ASP A 294 -2.15 -26.28 -6.41
CA ASP A 294 -2.59 -27.19 -5.36
C ASP A 294 -2.30 -28.68 -5.63
N SER A 295 -1.48 -28.99 -6.65
CA SER A 295 -1.07 -30.38 -6.98
C SER A 295 0.00 -30.90 -6.01
N ASP A 296 0.23 -32.24 -6.04
CA ASP A 296 1.31 -32.88 -5.26
C ASP A 296 2.70 -32.39 -5.67
N ASN A 297 2.90 -32.10 -6.96
CA ASN A 297 4.13 -31.51 -7.45
C ASN A 297 4.38 -30.12 -6.83
N GLU A 298 3.35 -29.27 -6.73
CA GLU A 298 3.43 -27.96 -6.11
C GLU A 298 3.70 -28.06 -4.60
N LEU A 299 3.05 -29.02 -3.91
CA LEU A 299 3.30 -29.29 -2.50
C LEU A 299 4.73 -29.79 -2.26
N GLY A 300 5.22 -30.71 -3.10
CA GLY A 300 6.60 -31.20 -3.05
C GLY A 300 7.61 -30.06 -3.23
N ALA A 301 7.43 -29.23 -4.27
CA ALA A 301 8.28 -28.08 -4.53
C ALA A 301 8.27 -27.06 -3.36
N LEU A 302 7.10 -26.80 -2.76
CA LEU A 302 7.00 -25.90 -1.60
C LEU A 302 7.73 -26.44 -0.37
N ARG A 303 7.60 -27.75 -0.12
CA ARG A 303 8.35 -28.41 0.96
C ARG A 303 9.86 -28.30 0.75
N ASP A 304 10.33 -28.57 -0.46
CA ASP A 304 11.76 -28.51 -0.79
C ASP A 304 12.30 -27.09 -0.70
N PHE A 305 11.52 -26.11 -1.13
CA PHE A 305 11.86 -24.67 -1.04
C PHE A 305 11.99 -24.20 0.42
N CYS A 306 11.15 -24.70 1.34
CA CYS A 306 11.12 -24.24 2.73
C CYS A 306 11.95 -25.10 3.68
N ARG A 307 12.29 -26.35 3.28
CA ARG A 307 13.01 -27.27 4.18
C ARG A 307 14.38 -26.73 4.57
N GLY A 308 14.66 -26.75 5.88
CA GLY A 308 15.95 -26.31 6.44
C GLY A 308 16.11 -24.78 6.48
N THR A 309 15.10 -24.02 6.10
CA THR A 309 15.10 -22.56 6.21
C THR A 309 14.29 -22.08 7.42
N LEU A 310 14.71 -20.98 8.03
CA LEU A 310 13.91 -20.31 9.06
C LEU A 310 12.79 -19.52 8.41
N CYS A 311 11.59 -20.12 8.30
CA CYS A 311 10.43 -19.46 7.72
C CYS A 311 9.13 -19.89 8.39
N HIS A 312 8.05 -19.18 8.09
CA HIS A 312 6.67 -19.56 8.36
C HIS A 312 5.91 -19.54 7.03
N VAL A 313 4.98 -20.47 6.84
CA VAL A 313 4.13 -20.50 5.64
C VAL A 313 2.67 -20.26 6.02
N ASN A 314 2.10 -19.16 5.51
CA ASN A 314 0.66 -18.92 5.58
C ASN A 314 -0.02 -19.51 4.35
N ILE A 315 -0.79 -20.56 4.53
CA ILE A 315 -1.68 -21.11 3.51
C ILE A 315 -2.96 -20.28 3.53
N ILE A 316 -3.28 -19.64 2.41
CA ILE A 316 -4.46 -18.78 2.23
C ILE A 316 -5.39 -19.50 1.26
N GLN A 317 -6.63 -19.74 1.65
CA GLN A 317 -7.65 -20.13 0.68
C GLN A 317 -7.94 -18.91 -0.20
N LEU A 318 -7.92 -19.09 -1.53
CA LEU A 318 -8.18 -18.00 -2.47
C LEU A 318 -9.56 -17.39 -2.17
N ASN A 319 -9.61 -16.08 -2.10
CA ASN A 319 -10.90 -15.37 -2.07
C ASN A 319 -11.39 -15.16 -3.50
N GLU A 320 -12.62 -15.54 -3.78
CA GLU A 320 -13.19 -15.38 -5.11
C GLU A 320 -13.37 -13.91 -5.48
N ILE A 321 -13.10 -13.59 -6.74
CA ILE A 321 -13.28 -12.26 -7.32
C ILE A 321 -14.28 -12.43 -8.45
N GLU A 322 -15.27 -11.55 -8.53
CA GLU A 322 -16.28 -11.56 -9.57
C GLU A 322 -15.64 -11.59 -10.97
N GLY A 323 -16.05 -12.54 -11.80
CA GLY A 323 -15.50 -12.73 -13.15
C GLY A 323 -14.12 -13.42 -13.21
N SER A 324 -13.54 -13.82 -12.09
CA SER A 324 -12.30 -14.60 -12.07
C SER A 324 -12.52 -16.04 -12.51
N LYS A 325 -11.55 -16.59 -13.26
CA LYS A 325 -11.48 -18.01 -13.58
C LYS A 325 -10.87 -18.88 -12.49
N PHE A 326 -10.35 -18.26 -11.44
CA PHE A 326 -9.68 -18.96 -10.35
C PHE A 326 -10.65 -19.24 -9.21
N HIS A 327 -10.55 -20.44 -8.66
CA HIS A 327 -11.39 -20.92 -7.57
C HIS A 327 -10.53 -21.39 -6.39
N PRO A 328 -11.04 -21.30 -5.15
CA PRO A 328 -10.33 -21.82 -3.99
C PRO A 328 -10.21 -23.34 -4.06
N THR A 329 -9.14 -23.87 -3.49
CA THR A 329 -9.01 -25.30 -3.23
C THR A 329 -9.91 -25.74 -2.08
N SER A 330 -10.11 -27.06 -1.91
CA SER A 330 -10.90 -27.58 -0.78
C SER A 330 -10.20 -27.33 0.58
N PRO A 331 -10.96 -27.17 1.67
CA PRO A 331 -10.39 -27.07 3.01
C PRO A 331 -9.53 -28.28 3.38
N ALA A 332 -9.91 -29.49 2.94
CA ALA A 332 -9.14 -30.70 3.17
C ALA A 332 -7.76 -30.62 2.50
N ARG A 333 -7.69 -30.13 1.25
CA ARG A 333 -6.42 -29.96 0.54
C ARG A 333 -5.55 -28.88 1.18
N ALA A 334 -6.12 -27.78 1.63
CA ALA A 334 -5.39 -26.77 2.38
C ALA A 334 -4.79 -27.34 3.68
N GLN A 335 -5.54 -28.16 4.41
CA GLN A 335 -5.06 -28.84 5.62
C GLN A 335 -3.94 -29.84 5.33
N GLU A 336 -4.03 -30.54 4.19
CA GLU A 336 -2.97 -31.46 3.74
C GLU A 336 -1.66 -30.72 3.48
N PHE A 337 -1.68 -29.51 2.85
CA PHE A 337 -0.51 -28.67 2.67
C PHE A 337 0.13 -28.33 4.05
N VAL A 338 -0.68 -27.87 4.98
CA VAL A 338 -0.19 -27.52 6.34
C VAL A 338 0.43 -28.75 7.03
N ASN A 339 -0.27 -29.89 7.03
CA ASN A 339 0.22 -31.11 7.67
C ASN A 339 1.53 -31.60 7.04
N SER A 340 1.62 -31.55 5.71
CA SER A 340 2.82 -31.96 4.97
C SER A 340 4.01 -31.06 5.25
N LEU A 341 3.83 -29.74 5.33
CA LEU A 341 4.89 -28.80 5.71
C LEU A 341 5.34 -29.02 7.16
N ASN A 342 4.40 -29.11 8.10
CA ASN A 342 4.70 -29.35 9.50
C ASN A 342 5.45 -30.68 9.72
N SER A 343 5.13 -31.73 8.93
CA SER A 343 5.81 -33.04 9.05
C SER A 343 7.30 -33.00 8.70
N VAL A 344 7.76 -31.97 7.98
CA VAL A 344 9.18 -31.78 7.63
C VAL A 344 9.82 -30.61 8.42
N GLY A 345 9.18 -30.17 9.51
CA GLY A 345 9.70 -29.11 10.37
C GLY A 345 9.51 -27.68 9.87
N VAL A 346 8.68 -27.47 8.84
CA VAL A 346 8.31 -26.14 8.33
C VAL A 346 7.01 -25.73 9.00
N GLU A 347 7.05 -24.69 9.85
CA GLU A 347 5.84 -24.18 10.51
C GLU A 347 4.88 -23.58 9.48
N ALA A 348 3.68 -24.13 9.40
CA ALA A 348 2.65 -23.68 8.47
C ALA A 348 1.28 -23.58 9.17
N THR A 349 0.49 -22.59 8.78
CA THR A 349 -0.88 -22.37 9.27
C THR A 349 -1.82 -21.97 8.16
N ILE A 350 -3.13 -22.24 8.33
CA ILE A 350 -4.16 -21.68 7.47
C ILE A 350 -4.51 -20.29 7.98
N ARG A 351 -4.37 -19.30 7.11
CA ARG A 351 -4.81 -17.93 7.41
C ARG A 351 -6.28 -17.77 7.06
N LEU A 352 -7.08 -17.47 8.06
CA LEU A 352 -8.50 -17.17 7.86
C LEU A 352 -8.69 -15.82 7.16
N SER A 353 -9.52 -15.81 6.12
CA SER A 353 -9.95 -14.58 5.46
C SER A 353 -10.89 -13.79 6.36
N ARG A 354 -10.80 -12.47 6.30
CA ARG A 354 -11.65 -11.54 7.02
C ARG A 354 -12.36 -10.63 6.02
N GLY A 355 -13.64 -10.30 6.29
CA GLY A 355 -14.41 -9.38 5.47
C GLY A 355 -14.66 -9.86 4.05
N SER A 356 -14.71 -11.18 3.80
CA SER A 356 -14.92 -11.74 2.46
C SER A 356 -16.31 -11.42 1.88
N ASP A 357 -17.31 -11.23 2.74
CA ASP A 357 -18.69 -10.84 2.42
C ASP A 357 -18.83 -9.38 1.90
N ILE A 358 -17.80 -8.56 2.14
CA ILE A 358 -17.73 -7.16 1.69
C ILE A 358 -16.55 -6.90 0.72
N ASP A 359 -16.00 -7.93 0.08
CA ASP A 359 -14.82 -7.83 -0.79
C ASP A 359 -13.61 -7.16 -0.10
N ALA A 360 -13.39 -7.43 1.20
CA ALA A 360 -12.30 -6.86 1.99
C ALA A 360 -11.13 -7.82 2.22
N ALA A 361 -11.24 -9.07 1.78
CA ALA A 361 -10.21 -10.06 1.96
C ALA A 361 -9.03 -9.88 0.98
N CYS A 362 -7.92 -10.58 1.25
CA CYS A 362 -6.72 -10.48 0.42
C CYS A 362 -7.01 -10.77 -1.06
N GLY A 363 -6.54 -9.88 -1.94
CA GLY A 363 -6.73 -9.95 -3.38
C GLY A 363 -8.04 -9.34 -3.89
N GLN A 364 -9.00 -9.00 -3.03
CA GLN A 364 -10.33 -8.49 -3.43
C GLN A 364 -10.41 -6.96 -3.51
N LEU A 365 -9.47 -6.22 -2.92
CA LEU A 365 -9.52 -4.75 -2.90
C LEU A 365 -9.46 -4.20 -4.33
N PHE A 366 -10.55 -3.60 -4.75
CA PHE A 366 -10.69 -3.00 -6.07
C PHE A 366 -11.77 -1.92 -6.04
N GLN A 367 -11.40 -0.71 -6.46
CA GLN A 367 -12.38 0.36 -6.65
C GLN A 367 -13.32 -0.01 -7.80
N LYS A 368 -14.52 -0.45 -7.51
CA LYS A 368 -15.60 -0.40 -8.51
C LYS A 368 -15.85 1.09 -8.81
N ARG A 369 -15.46 1.54 -10.01
CA ARG A 369 -15.60 2.95 -10.49
C ARG A 369 -17.05 3.48 -10.54
N ASN A 370 -18.00 2.82 -9.91
CA ASN A 370 -19.42 3.18 -9.92
C ASN A 370 -19.95 3.42 -8.51
N VAL A 371 -19.48 4.48 -7.85
CA VAL A 371 -20.34 5.21 -6.92
C VAL A 371 -20.74 6.49 -7.64
N ARG A 372 -21.91 6.43 -8.33
CA ARG A 372 -22.61 7.61 -8.84
C ARG A 372 -23.17 8.42 -7.69
#